data_80479adcaeea9b4522d6c58783ca123f
#
_entry.id   80479adcaeea9b4522d6c58783ca123f
#
_cell.length_a   1.000
_cell.length_b   1.000
_cell.length_c   1.000
_cell.angle_alpha   90.00
_cell.angle_beta   90.00
_cell.angle_gamma   90.00
#
_symmetry.space_group_name_H-M   'P 1'
#
loop_
_entity.id
_entity.type
_entity.pdbx_description
1 polymer ?
#
loop_
_entity_poly.entity_id
_entity_poly.type
_entity_poly.pdbx_seq_one_letter_code
_entity_poly.pdbx_strand_id
1 'polypeptide(L)'
;KKESIADTARVLGRMFDGIEYRGYGQQIVEDLAHYAGVPVWNGLTNEFHPTQILADFLTIREHFGKLKGIHFVYFGDARYNMGNSLMVGCAKMGLHFTACAPKKYQPDPELVAECEKIAAETGATISFEEDPAKAAKAADVLYTDVWVSMGEPVEVWAERINDLAAYQINQNLMNIAGPKAVFMHCLPAYHDHKTTVGREMGERFGRDAMEVTDEVFEGPQSIVFDEAENRMHTIKAVMAATLGYNG
;
A
#
# COMPACT_ATOMS: atom_id res chain seq x y z
N LYS A 1 22.66 -11.18 -18.27
CA LYS A 1 21.35 -11.38 -18.94
C LYS A 1 21.60 -11.74 -20.39
N LYS A 2 20.85 -12.71 -20.95
CA LYS A 2 20.96 -13.13 -22.35
C LYS A 2 20.16 -12.22 -23.30
N GLU A 3 19.23 -11.45 -22.79
CA GLU A 3 18.32 -10.58 -23.54
C GLU A 3 18.11 -9.26 -22.80
N SER A 4 17.89 -8.17 -23.53
CA SER A 4 17.54 -6.87 -22.97
C SER A 4 16.04 -6.81 -22.62
N ILE A 5 15.67 -5.94 -21.69
CA ILE A 5 14.24 -5.69 -21.38
C ILE A 5 13.51 -5.15 -22.62
N ALA A 6 14.17 -4.29 -23.40
CA ALA A 6 13.61 -3.74 -24.63
C ALA A 6 13.27 -4.83 -25.67
N ASP A 7 14.14 -5.83 -25.84
CA ASP A 7 13.87 -6.93 -26.78
C ASP A 7 12.78 -7.85 -26.25
N THR A 8 12.81 -8.19 -24.97
CA THR A 8 11.72 -8.94 -24.32
C THR A 8 10.38 -8.22 -24.50
N ALA A 9 10.31 -6.91 -24.27
CA ALA A 9 9.10 -6.11 -24.43
C ALA A 9 8.57 -6.18 -25.87
N ARG A 10 9.44 -6.00 -26.87
CA ARG A 10 9.05 -6.07 -28.30
C ARG A 10 8.50 -7.44 -28.67
N VAL A 11 9.10 -8.53 -28.15
CA VAL A 11 8.63 -9.89 -28.40
C VAL A 11 7.26 -10.11 -27.78
N LEU A 12 7.09 -9.74 -26.49
CA LEU A 12 5.81 -9.91 -25.78
C LEU A 12 4.70 -9.07 -26.40
N GLY A 13 4.98 -7.83 -26.83
CA GLY A 13 4.02 -6.98 -27.53
C GLY A 13 3.59 -7.47 -28.89
N ARG A 14 4.28 -8.48 -29.47
CA ARG A 14 3.86 -9.17 -30.71
C ARG A 14 3.01 -10.40 -30.45
N MET A 15 2.97 -10.87 -29.20
CA MET A 15 2.29 -12.11 -28.80
C MET A 15 1.04 -11.86 -27.96
N PHE A 16 0.97 -10.74 -27.25
CA PHE A 16 -0.07 -10.44 -26.27
C PHE A 16 -0.64 -9.04 -26.47
N ASP A 17 -1.91 -8.85 -26.11
CA ASP A 17 -2.63 -7.57 -26.21
C ASP A 17 -2.32 -6.63 -25.04
N GLY A 18 -1.68 -7.12 -23.97
CA GLY A 18 -1.25 -6.37 -22.80
C GLY A 18 -0.31 -7.20 -21.95
N ILE A 19 0.47 -6.54 -21.08
CA ILE A 19 1.50 -7.15 -20.23
C ILE A 19 1.30 -6.67 -18.82
N GLU A 20 1.23 -7.59 -17.86
CA GLU A 20 1.31 -7.29 -16.44
C GLU A 20 2.73 -7.59 -15.96
N TYR A 21 3.29 -6.65 -15.20
CA TYR A 21 4.60 -6.82 -14.56
C TYR A 21 4.45 -6.77 -13.04
N ARG A 22 4.98 -7.79 -12.37
CA ARG A 22 5.14 -7.83 -10.93
C ARG A 22 6.55 -8.29 -10.60
N GLY A 23 7.36 -7.42 -9.98
CA GLY A 23 8.76 -7.73 -9.71
C GLY A 23 9.50 -6.58 -9.06
N TYR A 24 10.83 -6.60 -9.16
CA TYR A 24 11.70 -5.57 -8.60
C TYR A 24 12.18 -4.62 -9.69
N GLY A 25 12.30 -3.33 -9.32
CA GLY A 25 12.83 -2.27 -10.19
C GLY A 25 11.75 -1.61 -11.04
N GLN A 26 11.44 -0.37 -10.69
CA GLN A 26 10.50 0.47 -11.41
C GLN A 26 10.92 0.69 -12.86
N GLN A 27 12.22 0.88 -13.13
CA GLN A 27 12.76 1.07 -14.49
C GLN A 27 12.41 -0.10 -15.43
N ILE A 28 12.28 -1.33 -14.90
CA ILE A 28 11.94 -2.50 -15.74
C ILE A 28 10.52 -2.37 -16.30
N VAL A 29 9.54 -1.99 -15.47
CA VAL A 29 8.16 -1.82 -15.95
C VAL A 29 8.02 -0.63 -16.88
N GLU A 30 8.80 0.43 -16.68
CA GLU A 30 8.84 1.59 -17.56
C GLU A 30 9.45 1.25 -18.91
N ASP A 31 10.55 0.49 -18.93
CA ASP A 31 11.15 -0.02 -20.17
C ASP A 31 10.18 -0.96 -20.91
N LEU A 32 9.49 -1.86 -20.20
CA LEU A 32 8.45 -2.70 -20.80
C LEU A 32 7.37 -1.83 -21.44
N ALA A 33 6.85 -0.83 -20.74
CA ALA A 33 5.82 0.08 -21.26
C ALA A 33 6.29 0.87 -22.46
N HIS A 34 7.55 1.30 -22.47
CA HIS A 34 8.12 2.08 -23.56
C HIS A 34 8.29 1.28 -24.86
N TYR A 35 8.68 -0.01 -24.77
CA TYR A 35 9.07 -0.80 -25.93
C TYR A 35 8.03 -1.83 -26.40
N ALA A 36 7.01 -2.17 -25.58
CA ALA A 36 6.08 -3.25 -25.90
C ALA A 36 5.09 -2.90 -27.03
N GLY A 37 4.68 -1.64 -27.16
CA GLY A 37 3.65 -1.21 -28.13
C GLY A 37 2.23 -1.66 -27.77
N VAL A 38 2.04 -2.24 -26.58
CA VAL A 38 0.76 -2.63 -25.98
C VAL A 38 0.70 -2.10 -24.56
N PRO A 39 -0.49 -2.01 -23.91
CA PRO A 39 -0.60 -1.60 -22.51
C PRO A 39 0.26 -2.46 -21.59
N VAL A 40 0.96 -1.83 -20.67
CA VAL A 40 1.73 -2.48 -19.61
C VAL A 40 1.21 -2.00 -18.26
N TRP A 41 0.83 -2.94 -17.40
CA TRP A 41 0.30 -2.65 -16.08
C TRP A 41 1.33 -2.98 -15.00
N ASN A 42 1.57 -2.01 -14.12
CA ASN A 42 2.39 -2.23 -12.93
C ASN A 42 1.58 -2.95 -11.86
N GLY A 43 1.70 -4.26 -11.78
CA GLY A 43 1.09 -5.09 -10.73
C GLY A 43 1.75 -4.93 -9.36
N LEU A 44 3.06 -4.67 -9.35
CA LEU A 44 3.87 -4.26 -8.19
C LEU A 44 5.33 -4.09 -8.59
N THR A 45 5.97 -3.05 -8.07
CA THR A 45 7.43 -2.96 -7.95
C THR A 45 7.81 -2.74 -6.47
N ASN A 46 9.10 -2.66 -6.16
CA ASN A 46 9.55 -2.25 -4.82
C ASN A 46 9.27 -0.76 -4.55
N GLU A 47 9.02 0.05 -5.57
CA GLU A 47 8.78 1.49 -5.48
C GLU A 47 7.29 1.85 -5.51
N PHE A 48 6.48 1.12 -6.30
CA PHE A 48 5.05 1.41 -6.45
C PHE A 48 4.18 0.16 -6.61
N HIS A 49 2.92 0.29 -6.13
CA HIS A 49 1.86 -0.72 -6.29
C HIS A 49 0.52 -0.07 -6.68
N PRO A 50 0.42 0.56 -7.86
CA PRO A 50 -0.73 1.39 -8.22
C PRO A 50 -2.05 0.63 -8.30
N THR A 51 -2.02 -0.65 -8.69
CA THR A 51 -3.24 -1.47 -8.78
C THR A 51 -3.87 -1.77 -7.41
N GLN A 52 -3.07 -1.78 -6.32
CA GLN A 52 -3.61 -1.88 -4.96
C GLN A 52 -4.39 -0.63 -4.60
N ILE A 53 -3.81 0.54 -4.87
CA ILE A 53 -4.39 1.83 -4.47
C ILE A 53 -5.76 2.07 -5.10
N LEU A 54 -5.98 1.58 -6.31
CA LEU A 54 -7.30 1.65 -6.96
C LEU A 54 -8.35 0.86 -6.18
N ALA A 55 -8.00 -0.32 -5.67
CA ALA A 55 -8.90 -1.13 -4.84
C ALA A 55 -9.15 -0.48 -3.48
N ASP A 56 -8.09 0.04 -2.84
CA ASP A 56 -8.20 0.75 -1.57
C ASP A 56 -9.18 1.92 -1.69
N PHE A 57 -9.05 2.72 -2.74
CA PHE A 57 -9.93 3.88 -2.96
C PHE A 57 -11.34 3.49 -3.37
N LEU A 58 -11.54 2.40 -4.12
CA LEU A 58 -12.89 1.89 -4.38
C LEU A 58 -13.55 1.51 -3.05
N THR A 59 -12.86 0.76 -2.20
CA THR A 59 -13.35 0.30 -0.88
C THR A 59 -13.67 1.49 0.04
N ILE A 60 -12.77 2.48 0.12
CA ILE A 60 -13.02 3.71 0.88
C ILE A 60 -14.25 4.45 0.35
N ARG A 61 -14.39 4.56 -0.96
CA ARG A 61 -15.54 5.23 -1.58
C ARG A 61 -16.85 4.48 -1.33
N GLU A 62 -16.85 3.17 -1.36
CA GLU A 62 -18.01 2.34 -1.04
C GLU A 62 -18.41 2.49 0.43
N HIS A 63 -17.44 2.50 1.34
CA HIS A 63 -17.70 2.61 2.78
C HIS A 63 -18.13 4.02 3.20
N PHE A 64 -17.41 5.07 2.75
CA PHE A 64 -17.64 6.46 3.19
C PHE A 64 -18.48 7.31 2.21
N GLY A 65 -18.79 6.81 1.00
CA GLY A 65 -19.49 7.53 -0.05
C GLY A 65 -18.65 8.62 -0.75
N LYS A 66 -17.41 8.82 -0.36
CA LYS A 66 -16.50 9.85 -0.89
C LYS A 66 -15.04 9.44 -0.74
N LEU A 67 -14.14 10.17 -1.42
CA LEU A 67 -12.69 10.11 -1.22
C LEU A 67 -12.16 11.43 -0.66
N LYS A 68 -12.56 12.54 -1.28
CA LYS A 68 -12.06 13.87 -0.91
C LYS A 68 -12.31 14.18 0.57
N GLY A 69 -11.24 14.60 1.27
CA GLY A 69 -11.27 14.98 2.67
C GLY A 69 -11.30 13.82 3.67
N ILE A 70 -11.11 12.57 3.22
CA ILE A 70 -10.86 11.43 4.11
C ILE A 70 -9.46 11.56 4.70
N HIS A 71 -9.34 11.35 5.99
CA HIS A 71 -8.06 11.31 6.72
C HIS A 71 -7.50 9.88 6.70
N PHE A 72 -6.51 9.67 5.88
CA PHE A 72 -5.85 8.39 5.65
C PHE A 72 -4.51 8.35 6.38
N VAL A 73 -4.33 7.43 7.31
CA VAL A 73 -3.09 7.28 8.08
C VAL A 73 -2.45 5.93 7.77
N TYR A 74 -1.22 5.97 7.26
CA TYR A 74 -0.38 4.79 7.04
C TYR A 74 0.58 4.60 8.22
N PHE A 75 0.56 3.43 8.84
CA PHE A 75 1.42 3.07 9.98
C PHE A 75 2.50 2.09 9.54
N GLY A 76 3.77 2.39 9.78
CA GLY A 76 4.88 1.48 9.48
C GLY A 76 5.94 2.09 8.59
N ASP A 77 6.61 1.26 7.77
CA ASP A 77 7.66 1.71 6.86
C ASP A 77 7.07 2.34 5.59
N ALA A 78 7.08 3.66 5.52
CA ALA A 78 6.48 4.42 4.42
C ALA A 78 7.43 4.66 3.22
N ARG A 79 8.62 4.06 3.19
CA ARG A 79 9.64 4.28 2.14
C ARG A 79 9.42 3.46 0.88
N TYR A 80 8.59 2.40 0.94
CA TYR A 80 8.42 1.42 -0.13
C TYR A 80 7.07 1.59 -0.86
N ASN A 81 6.76 0.61 -1.68
CA ASN A 81 5.68 0.66 -2.67
C ASN A 81 4.32 1.07 -2.09
N MET A 82 3.91 0.57 -0.91
CA MET A 82 2.61 0.93 -0.34
C MET A 82 2.60 2.37 0.17
N GLY A 83 3.59 2.78 0.99
CA GLY A 83 3.70 4.15 1.47
C GLY A 83 3.75 5.17 0.34
N ASN A 84 4.59 4.92 -0.67
CA ASN A 84 4.72 5.76 -1.85
C ASN A 84 3.42 5.85 -2.66
N SER A 85 2.81 4.71 -2.98
CA SER A 85 1.62 4.67 -3.82
C SER A 85 0.40 5.28 -3.12
N LEU A 86 0.23 5.03 -1.83
CA LEU A 86 -0.84 5.64 -1.03
C LEU A 86 -0.68 7.16 -0.94
N MET A 87 0.53 7.66 -0.72
CA MET A 87 0.82 9.10 -0.70
C MET A 87 0.49 9.76 -2.04
N VAL A 88 0.97 9.18 -3.16
CA VAL A 88 0.67 9.67 -4.51
C VAL A 88 -0.84 9.62 -4.79
N GLY A 89 -1.48 8.51 -4.47
CA GLY A 89 -2.92 8.33 -4.68
C GLY A 89 -3.75 9.32 -3.88
N CYS A 90 -3.45 9.48 -2.58
CA CYS A 90 -4.12 10.45 -1.71
C CYS A 90 -3.96 11.89 -2.23
N ALA A 91 -2.73 12.27 -2.64
CA ALA A 91 -2.47 13.57 -3.23
C ALA A 91 -3.35 13.81 -4.47
N LYS A 92 -3.45 12.83 -5.38
CA LYS A 92 -4.25 12.93 -6.60
C LYS A 92 -5.76 12.98 -6.36
N MET A 93 -6.25 12.26 -5.36
CA MET A 93 -7.70 12.09 -5.11
C MET A 93 -8.26 13.01 -4.03
N GLY A 94 -7.42 13.88 -3.45
CA GLY A 94 -7.86 14.88 -2.47
C GLY A 94 -8.08 14.31 -1.05
N LEU A 95 -7.45 13.18 -0.70
CA LEU A 95 -7.41 12.68 0.67
C LEU A 95 -6.28 13.35 1.46
N HIS A 96 -6.45 13.42 2.77
CA HIS A 96 -5.38 13.88 3.68
C HIS A 96 -4.54 12.67 4.10
N PHE A 97 -3.30 12.62 3.65
CA PHE A 97 -2.37 11.52 3.94
C PHE A 97 -1.46 11.85 5.12
N THR A 98 -1.32 10.92 6.06
CA THR A 98 -0.32 10.98 7.13
C THR A 98 0.51 9.72 7.13
N ALA A 99 1.83 9.83 6.97
CA ALA A 99 2.74 8.73 7.24
C ALA A 99 3.11 8.74 8.73
N CYS A 100 2.63 7.75 9.45
CA CYS A 100 2.95 7.52 10.86
C CYS A 100 4.08 6.50 10.97
N ALA A 101 5.30 7.00 11.13
CA ALA A 101 6.52 6.20 11.11
C ALA A 101 7.66 6.91 11.85
N PRO A 102 8.66 6.16 12.37
CA PRO A 102 9.92 6.75 12.80
C PRO A 102 10.56 7.54 11.65
N LYS A 103 11.28 8.60 11.98
CA LYS A 103 11.90 9.51 11.00
C LYS A 103 12.69 8.79 9.89
N LYS A 104 13.39 7.71 10.22
CA LYS A 104 14.18 6.93 9.26
C LYS A 104 13.35 6.09 8.27
N TYR A 105 12.04 5.96 8.53
CA TYR A 105 11.08 5.22 7.70
C TYR A 105 10.05 6.12 7.01
N GLN A 106 10.28 7.43 7.01
CA GLN A 106 9.48 8.38 6.26
C GLN A 106 9.75 8.29 4.74
N PRO A 107 8.80 8.68 3.89
CA PRO A 107 8.96 8.68 2.44
C PRO A 107 10.13 9.52 1.95
N ASP A 108 10.58 9.23 0.73
CA ASP A 108 11.61 10.01 0.06
C ASP A 108 11.21 11.49 -0.12
N PRO A 109 12.08 12.46 0.27
CA PRO A 109 11.76 13.89 0.20
C PRO A 109 11.45 14.40 -1.22
N GLU A 110 12.04 13.82 -2.27
CA GLU A 110 11.76 14.23 -3.65
C GLU A 110 10.33 13.84 -4.04
N LEU A 111 9.92 12.60 -3.72
CA LEU A 111 8.56 12.15 -3.94
C LEU A 111 7.54 12.94 -3.10
N VAL A 112 7.89 13.30 -1.86
CA VAL A 112 7.06 14.16 -1.01
C VAL A 112 6.83 15.50 -1.69
N ALA A 113 7.87 16.17 -2.17
CA ALA A 113 7.76 17.47 -2.84
C ALA A 113 6.89 17.41 -4.11
N GLU A 114 6.92 16.30 -4.84
CA GLU A 114 6.01 16.09 -5.98
C GLU A 114 4.56 15.91 -5.53
N CYS A 115 4.34 15.11 -4.50
CA CYS A 115 3.00 14.90 -3.93
C CYS A 115 2.40 16.18 -3.35
N GLU A 116 3.20 17.04 -2.71
CA GLU A 116 2.76 18.33 -2.20
C GLU A 116 2.29 19.27 -3.31
N LYS A 117 2.95 19.27 -4.48
CA LYS A 117 2.50 20.04 -5.66
C LYS A 117 1.14 19.57 -6.15
N ILE A 118 0.96 18.24 -6.25
CA ILE A 118 -0.33 17.65 -6.65
C ILE A 118 -1.41 17.96 -5.61
N ALA A 119 -1.07 17.83 -4.32
CA ALA A 119 -1.99 18.10 -3.21
C ALA A 119 -2.51 19.53 -3.20
N ALA A 120 -1.66 20.50 -3.56
CA ALA A 120 -2.07 21.91 -3.69
C ALA A 120 -3.18 22.13 -4.72
N GLU A 121 -3.23 21.31 -5.78
CA GLU A 121 -4.26 21.40 -6.83
C GLU A 121 -5.57 20.70 -6.42
N THR A 122 -5.48 19.60 -5.66
CA THR A 122 -6.62 18.75 -5.31
C THR A 122 -7.29 19.12 -3.98
N GLY A 123 -6.56 19.84 -3.13
CA GLY A 123 -6.94 20.15 -1.75
C GLY A 123 -6.59 19.04 -0.75
N ALA A 124 -5.75 18.10 -1.16
CA ALA A 124 -5.13 17.12 -0.24
C ALA A 124 -4.11 17.78 0.69
N THR A 125 -3.70 17.06 1.72
CA THR A 125 -2.54 17.41 2.56
C THR A 125 -1.65 16.20 2.74
N ILE A 126 -0.34 16.43 2.79
CA ILE A 126 0.67 15.40 3.11
C ILE A 126 1.29 15.77 4.45
N SER A 127 1.32 14.87 5.39
CA SER A 127 1.84 15.09 6.73
C SER A 127 2.58 13.88 7.28
N PHE A 128 3.38 14.11 8.31
CA PHE A 128 4.23 13.12 8.96
C PHE A 128 4.03 13.20 10.47
N GLU A 129 3.90 12.07 11.13
CA GLU A 129 3.75 11.99 12.58
C GLU A 129 4.55 10.79 13.11
N GLU A 130 5.28 10.99 14.20
CA GLU A 130 6.04 9.92 14.86
C GLU A 130 5.27 9.31 16.05
N ASP A 131 4.24 9.98 16.53
CA ASP A 131 3.39 9.50 17.64
C ASP A 131 2.13 8.81 17.08
N PRO A 132 2.00 7.47 17.23
CA PRO A 132 0.85 6.73 16.72
C PRO A 132 -0.50 7.20 17.28
N ALA A 133 -0.55 7.60 18.55
CA ALA A 133 -1.78 8.06 19.16
C ALA A 133 -2.24 9.42 18.61
N LYS A 134 -1.29 10.30 18.30
CA LYS A 134 -1.61 11.56 17.64
C LYS A 134 -2.05 11.34 16.19
N ALA A 135 -1.36 10.46 15.45
CA ALA A 135 -1.71 10.12 14.08
C ALA A 135 -3.11 9.48 13.99
N ALA A 136 -3.45 8.58 14.90
CA ALA A 136 -4.77 7.92 14.94
C ALA A 136 -5.91 8.88 15.25
N LYS A 137 -5.62 10.00 15.94
CA LYS A 137 -6.66 10.96 16.31
C LYS A 137 -7.25 11.63 15.07
N ALA A 138 -8.55 11.44 14.87
CA ALA A 138 -9.30 11.90 13.71
C ALA A 138 -8.97 11.18 12.38
N ALA A 139 -8.31 10.03 12.41
CA ALA A 139 -8.16 9.17 11.25
C ALA A 139 -9.49 8.54 10.87
N ASP A 140 -9.84 8.58 9.60
CA ASP A 140 -10.97 7.81 9.03
C ASP A 140 -10.49 6.40 8.64
N VAL A 141 -9.26 6.28 8.16
CA VAL A 141 -8.63 5.03 7.73
C VAL A 141 -7.29 4.84 8.44
N LEU A 142 -7.13 3.71 9.13
CA LEU A 142 -5.86 3.22 9.63
C LEU A 142 -5.37 2.09 8.71
N TYR A 143 -4.26 2.31 8.06
CA TYR A 143 -3.69 1.37 7.09
C TYR A 143 -2.30 0.92 7.52
N THR A 144 -1.96 -0.33 7.31
CA THR A 144 -0.60 -0.84 7.48
C THR A 144 -0.26 -1.89 6.42
N ASP A 145 1.01 -2.22 6.34
CA ASP A 145 1.55 -3.33 5.55
C ASP A 145 2.56 -4.09 6.42
N VAL A 146 2.98 -5.26 5.96
CA VAL A 146 4.01 -6.06 6.64
C VAL A 146 5.27 -5.23 6.89
N TRP A 147 5.88 -5.40 8.08
CA TRP A 147 7.06 -4.62 8.47
C TRP A 147 8.32 -4.96 7.68
N VAL A 148 8.37 -6.13 7.09
CA VAL A 148 9.48 -6.57 6.23
C VAL A 148 8.92 -6.87 4.85
N SER A 149 9.33 -6.06 3.88
CA SER A 149 8.87 -6.17 2.51
C SER A 149 9.37 -7.42 1.81
N MET A 150 8.64 -7.85 0.78
CA MET A 150 9.01 -9.01 -0.02
C MET A 150 10.40 -8.84 -0.62
N GLY A 151 11.28 -9.83 -0.36
CA GLY A 151 12.67 -9.84 -0.86
C GLY A 151 13.70 -9.20 0.06
N GLU A 152 13.29 -8.63 1.19
CA GLU A 152 14.25 -8.23 2.23
C GLU A 152 14.80 -9.46 2.97
N PRO A 153 16.06 -9.43 3.42
CA PRO A 153 16.68 -10.53 4.14
C PRO A 153 16.07 -10.71 5.54
N VAL A 154 16.06 -11.97 6.03
CA VAL A 154 15.48 -12.31 7.34
C VAL A 154 16.14 -11.57 8.49
N GLU A 155 17.38 -11.15 8.32
CA GLU A 155 18.18 -10.42 9.33
C GLU A 155 17.59 -9.06 9.70
N VAL A 156 16.82 -8.43 8.80
CA VAL A 156 16.22 -7.11 9.07
C VAL A 156 15.02 -7.17 10.02
N TRP A 157 14.44 -8.36 10.27
CA TRP A 157 13.27 -8.50 11.14
C TRP A 157 13.50 -7.96 12.56
N ALA A 158 14.65 -8.23 13.15
CA ALA A 158 14.94 -7.78 14.50
C ALA A 158 14.94 -6.24 14.61
N GLU A 159 15.55 -5.56 13.64
CA GLU A 159 15.56 -4.11 13.56
C GLU A 159 14.14 -3.57 13.33
N ARG A 160 13.42 -4.13 12.35
CA ARG A 160 12.06 -3.68 12.02
C ARG A 160 11.10 -3.83 13.20
N ILE A 161 11.13 -4.97 13.87
CA ILE A 161 10.27 -5.21 15.05
C ILE A 161 10.62 -4.21 16.17
N ASN A 162 11.91 -4.00 16.43
CA ASN A 162 12.33 -3.05 17.46
C ASN A 162 11.82 -1.62 17.17
N ASP A 163 11.92 -1.20 15.93
CA ASP A 163 11.59 0.17 15.53
C ASP A 163 10.10 0.40 15.31
N LEU A 164 9.38 -0.63 14.81
CA LEU A 164 8.00 -0.50 14.40
C LEU A 164 6.99 -1.08 15.40
N ALA A 165 7.43 -1.75 16.46
CA ALA A 165 6.53 -2.33 17.46
C ALA A 165 5.53 -1.32 18.05
N ALA A 166 5.93 -0.07 18.23
CA ALA A 166 5.07 1.01 18.71
C ALA A 166 4.01 1.46 17.67
N TYR A 167 4.21 1.11 16.41
CA TYR A 167 3.32 1.45 15.28
C TYR A 167 2.36 0.33 14.91
N GLN A 168 2.33 -0.77 15.68
CA GLN A 168 1.34 -1.84 15.51
C GLN A 168 -0.07 -1.29 15.67
N ILE A 169 -0.94 -1.52 14.68
CA ILE A 169 -2.34 -1.17 14.80
C ILE A 169 -3.01 -2.18 15.75
N ASN A 170 -3.54 -1.65 16.83
CA ASN A 170 -4.20 -2.41 17.90
C ASN A 170 -5.52 -1.73 18.29
N GLN A 171 -6.29 -2.38 19.16
CA GLN A 171 -7.60 -1.86 19.57
C GLN A 171 -7.53 -0.48 20.25
N ASN A 172 -6.41 -0.15 20.91
CA ASN A 172 -6.26 1.17 21.49
C ASN A 172 -6.17 2.28 20.43
N LEU A 173 -5.43 2.07 19.34
CA LEU A 173 -5.39 3.01 18.21
C LEU A 173 -6.75 3.12 17.52
N MET A 174 -7.46 2.00 17.32
CA MET A 174 -8.82 2.03 16.76
C MET A 174 -9.79 2.81 17.66
N ASN A 175 -9.69 2.66 18.98
CA ASN A 175 -10.51 3.41 19.93
C ASN A 175 -10.20 4.91 19.90
N ILE A 176 -8.93 5.31 19.72
CA ILE A 176 -8.52 6.71 19.57
C ILE A 176 -9.08 7.30 18.28
N ALA A 177 -9.04 6.57 17.18
CA ALA A 177 -9.62 7.00 15.90
C ALA A 177 -11.15 7.09 15.96
N GLY A 178 -11.78 6.20 16.74
CA GLY A 178 -13.21 6.22 17.02
C GLY A 178 -14.01 5.19 16.20
N PRO A 179 -15.32 5.09 16.47
CA PRO A 179 -16.12 3.97 15.98
C PRO A 179 -16.45 4.01 14.48
N LYS A 180 -16.16 5.12 13.80
CA LYS A 180 -16.38 5.25 12.36
C LYS A 180 -15.11 4.98 11.54
N ALA A 181 -13.96 4.91 12.20
CA ALA A 181 -12.70 4.61 11.53
C ALA A 181 -12.68 3.13 11.08
N VAL A 182 -12.01 2.87 9.97
CA VAL A 182 -11.82 1.52 9.45
C VAL A 182 -10.35 1.13 9.44
N PHE A 183 -10.11 -0.17 9.55
CA PHE A 183 -8.80 -0.79 9.36
C PHE A 183 -8.71 -1.39 7.96
N MET A 184 -7.59 -1.15 7.28
CA MET A 184 -7.26 -1.67 5.95
C MET A 184 -5.84 -2.22 5.89
N HIS A 185 -5.62 -3.18 4.99
CA HIS A 185 -4.34 -3.86 4.79
C HIS A 185 -4.31 -4.57 3.43
N CYS A 186 -3.26 -4.38 2.64
CA CYS A 186 -3.14 -4.96 1.29
C CYS A 186 -3.02 -6.50 1.26
N LEU A 187 -2.85 -7.14 2.41
CA LEU A 187 -2.60 -8.57 2.57
C LEU A 187 -1.34 -9.10 1.80
N PRO A 188 -0.65 -10.14 2.32
CA PRO A 188 -0.94 -10.88 3.56
C PRO A 188 -0.61 -10.07 4.82
N ALA A 189 -1.27 -10.38 5.95
CA ALA A 189 -1.03 -9.80 7.27
C ALA A 189 -0.50 -10.86 8.25
N TYR A 190 0.36 -10.42 9.18
CA TYR A 190 0.89 -11.30 10.24
C TYR A 190 0.25 -10.96 11.59
N HIS A 191 -1.05 -11.16 11.67
CA HIS A 191 -1.88 -10.86 12.85
C HIS A 191 -1.99 -12.03 13.84
N ASP A 192 -1.56 -13.25 13.44
CA ASP A 192 -1.59 -14.46 14.27
C ASP A 192 -0.45 -15.44 13.90
N HIS A 193 -0.47 -16.65 14.48
CA HIS A 193 0.51 -17.73 14.26
C HIS A 193 0.06 -18.78 13.23
N LYS A 194 -1.01 -18.55 12.47
CA LYS A 194 -1.52 -19.54 11.49
C LYS A 194 -0.68 -19.61 10.23
N THR A 195 0.02 -18.53 9.89
CA THR A 195 0.98 -18.55 8.77
C THR A 195 2.36 -19.05 9.22
N THR A 196 3.15 -19.61 8.30
CA THR A 196 4.52 -20.05 8.61
C THR A 196 5.37 -18.88 9.13
N VAL A 197 5.37 -17.75 8.43
CA VAL A 197 6.15 -16.57 8.82
C VAL A 197 5.63 -15.97 10.14
N GLY A 198 4.34 -15.82 10.33
CA GLY A 198 3.75 -15.29 11.58
C GLY A 198 4.15 -16.14 12.78
N ARG A 199 4.12 -17.47 12.65
CA ARG A 199 4.56 -18.39 13.72
C ARG A 199 6.04 -18.30 13.99
N GLU A 200 6.89 -18.45 12.95
CA GLU A 200 8.35 -18.45 13.11
C GLU A 200 8.86 -17.12 13.71
N MET A 201 8.34 -15.99 13.23
CA MET A 201 8.72 -14.69 13.73
C MET A 201 8.11 -14.40 15.11
N GLY A 202 6.86 -14.85 15.35
CA GLY A 202 6.22 -14.78 16.65
C GLY A 202 7.00 -15.53 17.73
N GLU A 203 7.36 -16.79 17.47
CA GLU A 203 8.16 -17.61 18.39
C GLU A 203 9.56 -17.00 18.62
N ARG A 204 10.22 -16.54 17.55
CA ARG A 204 11.56 -15.97 17.60
C ARG A 204 11.63 -14.65 18.41
N PHE A 205 10.61 -13.83 18.30
CA PHE A 205 10.59 -12.49 18.90
C PHE A 205 9.61 -12.35 20.09
N GLY A 206 8.93 -13.43 20.46
CA GLY A 206 8.00 -13.46 21.61
C GLY A 206 6.78 -12.56 21.40
N ARG A 207 6.20 -12.56 20.18
CA ARG A 207 5.06 -11.71 19.81
C ARG A 207 3.94 -12.55 19.23
N ASP A 208 2.70 -12.24 19.60
CA ASP A 208 1.51 -12.93 19.07
C ASP A 208 1.09 -12.39 17.70
N ALA A 209 1.45 -11.15 17.40
CA ALA A 209 1.15 -10.48 16.13
C ALA A 209 2.24 -9.45 15.78
N MET A 210 2.37 -9.10 14.51
CA MET A 210 3.34 -8.11 14.01
C MET A 210 2.68 -6.74 13.81
N GLU A 211 2.37 -6.35 12.58
CA GLU A 211 1.90 -5.01 12.20
C GLU A 211 0.47 -4.68 12.65
N VAL A 212 -0.35 -5.69 12.91
CA VAL A 212 -1.73 -5.55 13.40
C VAL A 212 -2.07 -6.68 14.36
N THR A 213 -2.89 -6.40 15.37
CA THR A 213 -3.40 -7.44 16.28
C THR A 213 -4.55 -8.21 15.67
N ASP A 214 -4.71 -9.51 16.04
CA ASP A 214 -5.81 -10.37 15.59
C ASP A 214 -7.20 -9.77 15.92
N GLU A 215 -7.32 -9.13 17.09
CA GLU A 215 -8.54 -8.45 17.51
C GLU A 215 -8.98 -7.34 16.54
N VAL A 216 -8.05 -6.56 15.99
CA VAL A 216 -8.35 -5.53 14.99
C VAL A 216 -8.60 -6.15 13.63
N PHE A 217 -7.77 -7.11 13.23
CA PHE A 217 -7.87 -7.76 11.92
C PHE A 217 -9.21 -8.48 11.72
N GLU A 218 -9.67 -9.23 12.72
CA GLU A 218 -10.95 -9.94 12.71
C GLU A 218 -12.12 -9.08 13.24
N GLY A 219 -11.84 -7.85 13.66
CA GLY A 219 -12.81 -6.95 14.30
C GLY A 219 -13.77 -6.31 13.29
N PRO A 220 -14.88 -5.73 13.78
CA PRO A 220 -15.95 -5.20 12.94
C PRO A 220 -15.59 -3.92 12.18
N GLN A 221 -14.46 -3.30 12.49
CA GLN A 221 -13.93 -2.13 11.76
C GLN A 221 -12.94 -2.52 10.66
N SER A 222 -12.60 -3.80 10.52
CA SER A 222 -11.76 -4.32 9.46
C SER A 222 -12.56 -4.49 8.17
N ILE A 223 -12.06 -3.91 7.08
CA ILE A 223 -12.64 -4.02 5.74
C ILE A 223 -11.64 -4.61 4.73
N VAL A 224 -10.67 -5.38 5.23
CA VAL A 224 -9.58 -5.96 4.43
C VAL A 224 -10.05 -6.94 3.36
N PHE A 225 -11.15 -7.66 3.60
CA PHE A 225 -11.66 -8.63 2.62
C PHE A 225 -12.46 -7.95 1.51
N ASP A 226 -13.18 -6.86 1.80
CA ASP A 226 -13.81 -6.01 0.78
C ASP A 226 -12.73 -5.34 -0.09
N GLU A 227 -11.64 -4.88 0.53
CA GLU A 227 -10.45 -4.35 -0.13
C GLU A 227 -9.82 -5.39 -1.06
N ALA A 228 -9.64 -6.62 -0.59
CA ALA A 228 -9.10 -7.71 -1.39
C ALA A 228 -9.99 -8.08 -2.58
N GLU A 229 -11.32 -8.13 -2.40
CA GLU A 229 -12.28 -8.36 -3.48
C GLU A 229 -12.21 -7.25 -4.53
N ASN A 230 -12.12 -6.00 -4.10
CA ASN A 230 -12.06 -4.84 -4.98
C ASN A 230 -10.83 -4.81 -5.89
N ARG A 231 -9.77 -5.58 -5.57
CA ARG A 231 -8.64 -5.83 -6.50
C ARG A 231 -9.12 -6.43 -7.82
N MET A 232 -10.00 -7.42 -7.77
CA MET A 232 -10.55 -8.05 -8.97
C MET A 232 -11.34 -7.02 -9.81
N HIS A 233 -12.18 -6.21 -9.18
CA HIS A 233 -13.03 -5.25 -9.88
C HIS A 233 -12.22 -4.12 -10.53
N THR A 234 -11.26 -3.55 -9.80
CA THR A 234 -10.45 -2.44 -10.31
C THR A 234 -9.45 -2.88 -11.37
N ILE A 235 -8.83 -4.06 -11.24
CA ILE A 235 -7.94 -4.61 -12.27
C ILE A 235 -8.70 -4.89 -13.57
N LYS A 236 -9.89 -5.49 -13.48
CA LYS A 236 -10.77 -5.68 -14.67
C LYS A 236 -11.11 -4.34 -15.33
N ALA A 237 -11.45 -3.33 -14.55
CA ALA A 237 -11.77 -2.00 -15.08
C ALA A 237 -10.56 -1.35 -15.79
N VAL A 238 -9.35 -1.46 -15.21
CA VAL A 238 -8.12 -0.96 -15.83
C VAL A 238 -7.83 -1.68 -17.15
N MET A 239 -7.93 -3.01 -17.15
CA MET A 239 -7.72 -3.80 -18.37
C MET A 239 -8.74 -3.42 -19.46
N ALA A 240 -10.03 -3.35 -19.12
CA ALA A 240 -11.07 -2.97 -20.07
C ALA A 240 -10.83 -1.56 -20.65
N ALA A 241 -10.52 -0.59 -19.81
CA ALA A 241 -10.29 0.79 -20.23
C ALA A 241 -9.04 0.94 -21.14
N THR A 242 -7.97 0.21 -20.84
CA THR A 242 -6.69 0.34 -21.56
C THR A 242 -6.63 -0.52 -22.84
N LEU A 243 -7.41 -1.58 -22.91
CA LEU A 243 -7.54 -2.41 -24.12
C LEU A 243 -8.62 -1.89 -25.10
N GLY A 244 -9.23 -0.75 -24.81
CA GLY A 244 -10.23 -0.12 -25.71
C GLY A 244 -11.60 -0.78 -25.66
N TYR A 245 -11.93 -1.51 -24.61
CA TYR A 245 -13.26 -2.06 -24.42
C TYR A 245 -14.22 -0.93 -24.00
N ASN A 246 -14.98 -0.43 -24.95
CA ASN A 246 -16.09 0.50 -24.73
C ASN A 246 -17.36 -0.34 -24.56
N GLY A 247 -17.69 -0.68 -23.30
CA GLY A 247 -18.89 -1.41 -22.95
C GLY A 247 -20.18 -0.65 -23.21
#